data_f02c5be76c6a01c19adbd134d8cde85e
#
_entry.id   f02c5be76c6a01c19adbd134d8cde85e
#
_cell.length_a   1.000
_cell.length_b   1.000
_cell.length_c   1.000
_cell.angle_alpha   90.00
_cell.angle_beta   90.00
_cell.angle_gamma   90.00
#
_symmetry.space_group_name_H-M   'P 1'
#
loop_
_entity.id
_entity.type
_entity.pdbx_description
1 polymer ?
#
loop_
_entity_poly.entity_id
_entity_poly.type
_entity_poly.pdbx_seq_one_letter_code
_entity_poly.pdbx_strand_id
1 'polypeptide(L)'
;MLRRGGNAVDAIVAAKLAATVTELPLTSLAGGGACLWGDARDGYEVVDFFAAMPGRGLAAFPVLDFAPVAVDFGQTTQTFHVGKGAAAVP
;
A
#
# COMPACT_ATOMS: atom_id res chain seq x y z
N MET A 1 21.12 3.85 -8.72
CA MET A 1 20.45 4.70 -9.72
C MET A 1 21.10 6.08 -9.81
N LEU A 2 21.11 6.91 -8.76
CA LEU A 2 21.65 8.29 -8.81
C LEU A 2 23.10 8.36 -9.34
N ARG A 3 24.01 7.49 -8.88
CA ARG A 3 25.41 7.43 -9.38
C ARG A 3 25.54 7.09 -10.87
N ARG A 4 24.49 6.61 -11.50
CA ARG A 4 24.43 6.23 -12.93
C ARG A 4 23.69 7.27 -13.77
N GLY A 5 23.44 8.46 -13.22
CA GLY A 5 22.74 9.55 -13.90
C GLY A 5 21.22 9.51 -13.81
N GLY A 6 20.65 8.61 -12.99
CA GLY A 6 19.22 8.60 -12.73
C GLY A 6 18.79 9.75 -11.80
N ASN A 7 17.55 10.15 -11.89
CA ASN A 7 16.95 11.18 -11.03
C ASN A 7 16.32 10.57 -9.75
N ALA A 8 15.70 11.40 -8.93
CA ALA A 8 15.06 10.97 -7.68
C ALA A 8 13.89 10.00 -7.92
N VAL A 9 13.12 10.19 -9.01
CA VAL A 9 12.02 9.30 -9.38
C VAL A 9 12.55 7.92 -9.75
N ASP A 10 13.61 7.85 -10.56
CA ASP A 10 14.25 6.57 -10.89
C ASP A 10 14.75 5.84 -9.64
N ALA A 11 15.28 6.60 -8.68
CA ALA A 11 15.78 6.03 -7.44
C ALA A 11 14.66 5.46 -6.56
N ILE A 12 13.54 6.17 -6.39
CA ILE A 12 12.43 5.71 -5.57
C ILE A 12 11.70 4.52 -6.21
N VAL A 13 11.52 4.53 -7.54
CA VAL A 13 10.94 3.40 -8.27
C VAL A 13 11.80 2.14 -8.10
N ALA A 14 13.12 2.27 -8.27
CA ALA A 14 14.02 1.14 -8.07
C ALA A 14 14.02 0.63 -6.63
N ALA A 15 13.98 1.52 -5.63
CA ALA A 15 13.88 1.15 -4.23
C ALA A 15 12.56 0.44 -3.92
N LYS A 16 11.44 0.94 -4.45
CA LYS A 16 10.12 0.33 -4.28
C LYS A 16 10.06 -1.07 -4.87
N LEU A 17 10.56 -1.25 -6.10
CA LEU A 17 10.61 -2.56 -6.75
C LEU A 17 11.52 -3.53 -5.98
N ALA A 18 12.65 -3.08 -5.45
CA ALA A 18 13.51 -3.91 -4.62
C ALA A 18 12.79 -4.33 -3.32
N ALA A 19 12.10 -3.41 -2.66
CA ALA A 19 11.36 -3.68 -1.43
C ALA A 19 10.25 -4.72 -1.62
N THR A 20 9.58 -4.76 -2.78
CA THR A 20 8.57 -5.80 -3.07
C THR A 20 9.13 -7.21 -3.11
N VAL A 21 10.45 -7.35 -3.27
CA VAL A 21 11.14 -8.66 -3.24
C VAL A 21 11.72 -8.95 -1.86
N THR A 22 12.34 -7.95 -1.24
CA THR A 22 13.04 -8.14 0.05
C THR A 22 12.11 -8.11 1.25
N GLU A 23 10.97 -7.43 1.14
CA GLU A 23 10.00 -7.20 2.22
C GLU A 23 8.58 -7.60 1.80
N LEU A 24 8.46 -8.72 1.11
CA LEU A 24 7.21 -9.22 0.52
C LEU A 24 5.99 -9.18 1.47
N PRO A 25 6.11 -9.51 2.77
CA PRO A 25 4.97 -9.43 3.69
C PRO A 25 4.50 -8.00 4.01
N LEU A 26 5.35 -7.00 3.81
CA LEU A 26 5.10 -5.61 4.23
C LEU A 26 4.86 -4.67 3.05
N THR A 27 5.33 -5.03 1.86
CA THR A 27 5.23 -4.17 0.68
C THR A 27 4.72 -4.92 -0.54
N SER A 28 3.90 -4.26 -1.34
CA SER A 28 3.45 -4.77 -2.64
C SER A 28 3.41 -3.65 -3.67
N LEU A 29 3.28 -4.00 -4.95
CA LEU A 29 3.09 -3.01 -6.02
C LEU A 29 1.77 -2.25 -5.88
N ALA A 30 0.75 -2.91 -5.33
CA ALA A 30 -0.57 -2.34 -5.08
C ALA A 30 -0.78 -1.92 -3.61
N GLY A 31 0.28 -1.59 -2.88
CA GLY A 31 0.19 -1.09 -1.52
C GLY A 31 -0.23 0.38 -1.50
N GLY A 32 -1.08 0.74 -0.54
CA GLY A 32 -1.49 2.12 -0.31
C GLY A 32 -0.38 3.00 0.26
N GLY A 33 -0.49 4.30 0.10
CA GLY A 33 0.46 5.26 0.62
C GLY A 33 0.22 6.67 0.14
N ALA A 34 1.20 7.53 0.36
CA ALA A 34 1.23 8.87 -0.18
C ALA A 34 2.64 9.15 -0.75
N CYS A 35 2.71 9.92 -1.80
CA CYS A 35 3.96 10.34 -2.42
C CYS A 35 3.99 11.87 -2.51
N LEU A 36 5.05 12.46 -2.00
CA LEU A 36 5.38 13.87 -2.23
C LEU A 36 6.41 13.94 -3.34
N TRP A 37 6.14 14.72 -4.37
CA TRP A 37 7.07 14.95 -5.47
C TRP A 37 7.10 16.42 -5.87
N GLY A 38 8.15 16.84 -6.53
CA GLY A 38 8.30 18.22 -7.00
C GLY A 38 9.69 18.76 -6.77
N ASP A 39 9.84 20.04 -7.09
CA ASP A 39 11.06 20.79 -6.84
C ASP A 39 10.76 22.27 -6.48
N ALA A 40 11.82 23.02 -6.20
CA ALA A 40 11.70 24.42 -5.80
C ALA A 40 11.24 25.37 -6.94
N ARG A 41 11.24 24.91 -8.20
CA ARG A 41 10.82 25.70 -9.36
C ARG A 41 9.35 25.50 -9.69
N ASP A 42 8.95 24.23 -9.74
CA ASP A 42 7.62 23.81 -10.18
C ASP A 42 6.65 23.60 -9.01
N GLY A 43 7.18 23.70 -7.78
CA GLY A 43 6.42 23.46 -6.57
C GLY A 43 6.37 21.99 -6.18
N TYR A 44 5.51 21.67 -5.19
CA TYR A 44 5.39 20.33 -4.64
C TYR A 44 3.94 19.87 -4.74
N GLU A 45 3.77 18.60 -5.10
CA GLU A 45 2.48 17.92 -5.15
C GLU A 45 2.48 16.70 -4.25
N VAL A 46 1.33 16.42 -3.65
CA VAL A 46 1.09 15.19 -2.90
C VAL A 46 0.12 14.33 -3.69
N VAL A 47 0.55 13.12 -4.02
CA VAL A 47 -0.31 12.09 -4.58
C VAL A 47 -0.71 11.16 -3.45
N ASP A 48 -1.97 11.19 -3.06
CA ASP A 48 -2.53 10.30 -2.06
C ASP A 48 -3.18 9.09 -2.75
N PHE A 49 -2.59 7.93 -2.54
CA PHE A 49 -3.09 6.63 -2.97
C PHE A 49 -3.27 5.70 -1.75
N PHE A 50 -3.64 6.29 -0.61
CA PHE A 50 -3.92 5.50 0.59
C PHE A 50 -5.12 4.59 0.33
N ALA A 51 -5.01 3.37 0.85
CA ALA A 51 -5.98 2.35 0.61
C ALA A 51 -7.36 2.73 1.16
N ALA A 52 -8.38 2.60 0.34
CA ALA A 52 -9.77 2.84 0.70
C ALA A 52 -10.55 1.52 0.76
N MET A 53 -11.55 1.47 1.63
CA MET A 53 -12.47 0.34 1.67
C MET A 53 -13.23 0.23 0.34
N PRO A 54 -13.34 -0.96 -0.27
CA PRO A 54 -14.15 -1.19 -1.46
C PRO A 54 -15.61 -0.79 -1.23
N GLY A 55 -16.27 -0.31 -2.27
CA GLY A 55 -17.69 0.06 -2.22
C GLY A 55 -17.96 1.56 -2.29
N ARG A 56 -16.95 2.37 -2.59
CA ARG A 56 -17.14 3.81 -2.82
C ARG A 56 -18.14 4.04 -3.96
N GLY A 57 -19.18 4.82 -3.69
CA GLY A 57 -20.26 5.10 -4.66
C GLY A 57 -21.44 4.13 -4.62
N LEU A 58 -21.45 3.13 -3.75
CA LEU A 58 -22.64 2.30 -3.52
C LEU A 58 -23.70 3.08 -2.74
N ALA A 59 -24.96 2.92 -3.15
CA ALA A 59 -26.10 3.54 -2.45
C ALA A 59 -26.31 2.95 -1.03
N ALA A 60 -25.88 1.70 -0.82
CA ALA A 60 -25.87 1.05 0.48
C ALA A 60 -24.68 0.10 0.58
N PHE A 61 -24.07 0.00 1.75
CA PHE A 61 -23.02 -0.98 1.98
C PHE A 61 -23.65 -2.37 2.13
N PRO A 62 -23.13 -3.38 1.41
CA PRO A 62 -23.53 -4.76 1.64
C PRO A 62 -23.08 -5.22 3.03
N VAL A 63 -23.79 -6.17 3.59
CA VAL A 63 -23.33 -6.86 4.79
C VAL A 63 -22.02 -7.58 4.44
N LEU A 64 -20.96 -7.24 5.17
CA LEU A 64 -19.66 -7.86 4.98
C LEU A 64 -19.57 -9.12 5.83
N ASP A 65 -19.26 -10.23 5.18
CA ASP A 65 -19.03 -11.51 5.83
C ASP A 65 -17.55 -11.72 6.04
N PHE A 66 -17.12 -11.64 7.30
CA PHE A 66 -15.71 -11.79 7.69
C PHE A 66 -15.54 -13.11 8.42
N ALA A 67 -14.61 -13.94 7.94
CA ALA A 67 -14.17 -15.14 8.63
C ALA A 67 -12.94 -14.82 9.50
N PRO A 68 -12.95 -15.15 10.80
CA PRO A 68 -11.77 -14.98 11.64
C PRO A 68 -10.73 -16.06 11.31
N VAL A 69 -9.47 -15.61 11.13
CA VAL A 69 -8.31 -16.49 10.94
C VAL A 69 -7.29 -16.16 12.02
N ALA A 70 -7.03 -17.10 12.90
CA ALA A 70 -6.00 -16.98 13.90
C ALA A 70 -4.63 -17.31 13.30
N VAL A 71 -3.68 -16.41 13.45
CA VAL A 71 -2.29 -16.60 13.04
C VAL A 71 -1.42 -16.59 14.28
N ASP A 72 -0.70 -17.67 14.48
CA ASP A 72 0.25 -17.84 15.57
C ASP A 72 1.64 -17.34 15.13
N PHE A 73 2.16 -16.33 15.83
CA PHE A 73 3.50 -15.78 15.61
C PHE A 73 4.52 -16.36 16.62
N GLY A 74 4.18 -17.42 17.33
CA GLY A 74 5.03 -18.10 18.31
C GLY A 74 4.97 -17.48 19.71
N GLN A 75 5.08 -16.18 19.83
CA GLN A 75 4.99 -15.45 21.11
C GLN A 75 3.60 -14.84 21.34
N THR A 76 2.81 -14.72 20.30
CA THR A 76 1.46 -14.17 20.34
C THR A 76 0.61 -14.71 19.21
N THR A 77 -0.67 -14.83 19.45
CA THR A 77 -1.65 -15.17 18.42
C THR A 77 -2.50 -13.95 18.10
N GLN A 78 -2.61 -13.62 16.84
CA GLN A 78 -3.45 -12.52 16.37
C GLN A 78 -4.55 -13.04 15.46
N THR A 79 -5.78 -12.56 15.68
CA THR A 79 -6.92 -12.89 14.82
C THR A 79 -7.09 -11.83 13.75
N PHE A 80 -7.02 -12.25 12.49
CA PHE A 80 -7.32 -11.45 11.32
C PHE A 80 -8.72 -11.79 10.82
N HIS A 81 -9.44 -10.79 10.37
CA HIS A 81 -10.74 -10.97 9.74
C HIS A 81 -10.58 -10.88 8.23
N VAL A 82 -10.78 -11.98 7.53
CA VAL A 82 -10.62 -12.08 6.08
C VAL A 82 -11.99 -12.21 5.41
N GLY A 83 -12.16 -11.58 4.26
CA GLY A 83 -13.41 -11.63 3.52
C GLY A 83 -13.50 -10.52 2.49
N LYS A 84 -14.63 -10.45 1.81
CA LYS A 84 -14.90 -9.35 0.86
C LYS A 84 -14.93 -8.04 1.62
N GLY A 85 -14.14 -7.07 1.19
CA GLY A 85 -14.00 -5.78 1.85
C GLY A 85 -12.92 -5.72 2.94
N ALA A 86 -12.26 -6.84 3.28
CA ALA A 86 -11.07 -6.82 4.13
C ALA A 86 -9.84 -6.33 3.36
N ALA A 87 -9.83 -6.48 2.02
CA ALA A 87 -8.81 -5.91 1.17
C ALA A 87 -9.13 -4.45 0.87
N ALA A 88 -8.18 -3.59 1.10
CA ALA A 88 -8.23 -2.21 0.67
C ALA A 88 -7.60 -2.10 -0.72
N VAL A 89 -8.15 -1.22 -1.55
CA VAL A 89 -7.66 -0.95 -2.90
C VAL A 89 -7.18 0.49 -2.95
N PRO A 90 -5.93 0.74 -3.39
CA PRO A 90 -5.44 2.08 -3.63
C PRO A 90 -6.10 2.75 -4.81
#